data_ff5826bc1ac5b4b0cce9228c9be18f56
#
_entry.id   ff5826bc1ac5b4b0cce9228c9be18f56
#
_cell.length_a   1.000
_cell.length_b   1.000
_cell.length_c   1.000
_cell.angle_alpha   90.00
_cell.angle_beta   90.00
_cell.angle_gamma   90.00
#
_symmetry.space_group_name_H-M   'P 1'
#
loop_
_entity.id
_entity.type
_entity.pdbx_description
1 polymer ?
#
loop_
_entity_poly.entity_id
_entity_poly.type
_entity_poly.pdbx_seq_one_letter_code
_entity_poly.pdbx_strand_id
1 'polypeptide(L)'
;DLDPGGEAPDLHDLSELRHRYCTEALVVGRDLDPESIRSEVSDLGDSLIVAGNRRKLRIHIHTDRPADLIERLSARGDVLQQKVDDMKEQFLAAHARKYPIAVVTDSGCDLPAELLEEYQVHVVPLHIRVGEVEYLDRRTLSPERFYELADRAPSFPKSSQPSGAVFLRTYRFLAERYDSIIAVHLAGKLSGTLEASRRAAEQVSAETGKRIDVVDSRHLSGSLGLMVLRTARAVAEGRSHDRILADLPAWSDKADILVSVRTLRYMVRGGRVSPLQGLAAKILNLKPIVSLERDGSSKLYGKAFSVEANLKRIMEMTLAKHRAGKLRNYAVVHAHDPVGARDLVRRLEAALGFPPEYVMEISAVIALNAGRGALAVVSRSEEHTSELQSRFGI
;
A
#
# COMPACT_ATOMS: atom_id res chain seq x y z
N ASP A 1 12.52 -9.99 -22.11
CA ASP A 1 12.46 -9.08 -20.97
C ASP A 1 11.72 -7.82 -21.39
N LEU A 2 10.83 -7.32 -20.54
CA LEU A 2 10.20 -6.01 -20.71
C LEU A 2 11.31 -4.96 -20.57
N ASP A 3 11.27 -3.92 -21.42
CA ASP A 3 12.30 -2.89 -21.47
C ASP A 3 12.52 -2.27 -20.07
N PRO A 4 13.73 -2.33 -19.50
CA PRO A 4 14.00 -1.77 -18.18
C PRO A 4 13.95 -0.23 -18.15
N GLY A 5 13.93 0.45 -19.29
CA GLY A 5 13.96 1.88 -19.45
C GLY A 5 12.72 2.43 -20.16
N GLY A 6 11.56 2.45 -19.51
CA GLY A 6 10.50 3.34 -19.96
C GLY A 6 10.95 4.76 -19.68
N GLU A 7 11.38 5.50 -20.70
CA GLU A 7 11.57 6.95 -20.62
C GLU A 7 10.23 7.57 -20.18
N ALA A 8 10.30 8.57 -19.28
CA ALA A 8 9.12 9.39 -19.01
C ALA A 8 8.61 9.91 -20.36
N PRO A 9 7.28 9.89 -20.61
CA PRO A 9 6.76 10.41 -21.85
C PRO A 9 7.27 11.84 -22.03
N ASP A 10 7.73 12.15 -23.25
CA ASP A 10 8.22 13.50 -23.62
C ASP A 10 7.00 14.43 -23.77
N LEU A 11 6.35 14.69 -22.65
CA LEU A 11 5.17 15.54 -22.52
C LEU A 11 5.63 16.92 -22.07
N HIS A 12 5.18 17.95 -22.75
CA HIS A 12 5.44 19.35 -22.37
C HIS A 12 4.40 19.85 -21.35
N ASP A 13 3.20 19.26 -21.33
CA ASP A 13 2.10 19.63 -20.44
C ASP A 13 1.32 18.39 -19.99
N LEU A 14 0.86 18.39 -18.73
CA LEU A 14 0.03 17.34 -18.17
C LEU A 14 -1.31 17.16 -18.93
N SER A 15 -1.82 18.21 -19.59
CA SER A 15 -3.03 18.16 -20.41
C SER A 15 -2.88 17.30 -21.68
N GLU A 16 -1.65 17.00 -22.09
CA GLU A 16 -1.36 16.09 -23.21
C GLU A 16 -1.50 14.62 -22.81
N LEU A 17 -1.51 14.33 -21.50
CA LEU A 17 -1.65 12.99 -20.96
C LEU A 17 -3.11 12.53 -21.06
N ARG A 18 -3.44 11.79 -22.12
CA ARG A 18 -4.79 11.24 -22.33
C ARG A 18 -5.14 10.08 -21.39
N HIS A 19 -4.14 9.27 -21.04
CA HIS A 19 -4.26 8.13 -20.17
C HIS A 19 -3.16 8.14 -19.11
N ARG A 20 -3.50 7.72 -17.89
CA ARG A 20 -2.61 7.81 -16.73
C ARG A 20 -1.50 6.76 -16.75
N TYR A 21 -1.77 5.54 -17.24
CA TYR A 21 -0.87 4.42 -17.08
C TYR A 21 -0.31 3.93 -18.41
N CYS A 22 1.03 3.81 -18.49
CA CYS A 22 1.73 3.01 -19.47
C CYS A 22 1.75 1.56 -18.98
N THR A 23 1.05 0.68 -19.68
CA THR A 23 0.88 -0.72 -19.25
C THR A 23 1.50 -1.66 -20.27
N GLU A 24 2.40 -2.52 -19.79
CA GLU A 24 2.99 -3.58 -20.60
C GLU A 24 2.66 -4.96 -20.00
N ALA A 25 2.39 -5.92 -20.87
CA ALA A 25 2.14 -7.30 -20.49
C ALA A 25 2.84 -8.27 -21.46
N LEU A 26 3.31 -9.39 -20.91
CA LEU A 26 3.82 -10.52 -21.67
C LEU A 26 2.88 -11.69 -21.51
N VAL A 27 2.25 -12.10 -22.61
CA VAL A 27 1.28 -13.21 -22.64
C VAL A 27 1.87 -14.40 -23.38
N VAL A 28 1.71 -15.58 -22.80
CA VAL A 28 2.12 -16.85 -23.39
C VAL A 28 0.91 -17.76 -23.54
N GLY A 29 0.74 -18.37 -24.71
CA GLY A 29 -0.38 -19.25 -25.00
C GLY A 29 -0.08 -20.17 -26.17
N ARG A 30 -1.03 -21.04 -26.54
CA ARG A 30 -0.81 -22.01 -27.62
C ARG A 30 -1.22 -21.52 -29.00
N ASP A 31 -2.18 -20.61 -29.07
CA ASP A 31 -2.71 -20.10 -30.34
C ASP A 31 -3.19 -18.65 -30.19
N LEU A 32 -2.26 -17.78 -29.79
CA LEU A 32 -2.50 -16.36 -29.67
C LEU A 32 -2.59 -15.74 -31.07
N ASP A 33 -3.70 -15.08 -31.37
CA ASP A 33 -3.86 -14.29 -32.58
C ASP A 33 -3.64 -12.80 -32.28
N PRO A 34 -2.55 -12.18 -32.79
CA PRO A 34 -2.23 -10.78 -32.52
C PRO A 34 -3.34 -9.81 -32.93
N GLU A 35 -3.99 -10.05 -34.07
CA GLU A 35 -5.06 -9.17 -34.58
C GLU A 35 -6.34 -9.30 -33.75
N SER A 36 -6.71 -10.51 -33.33
CA SER A 36 -7.83 -10.73 -32.42
C SER A 36 -7.61 -10.04 -31.08
N ILE A 37 -6.40 -10.19 -30.48
CA ILE A 37 -6.06 -9.54 -29.22
C ILE A 37 -6.02 -8.02 -29.38
N ARG A 38 -5.44 -7.51 -30.48
CA ARG A 38 -5.47 -6.07 -30.79
C ARG A 38 -6.89 -5.51 -30.81
N SER A 39 -7.79 -6.18 -31.53
CA SER A 39 -9.19 -5.78 -31.62
C SER A 39 -9.88 -5.78 -30.26
N GLU A 40 -9.59 -6.80 -29.43
CA GLU A 40 -10.23 -6.99 -28.12
C GLU A 40 -9.84 -5.92 -27.10
N VAL A 41 -8.60 -5.41 -27.14
CA VAL A 41 -8.09 -4.46 -26.15
C VAL A 41 -8.03 -3.01 -26.67
N SER A 42 -8.39 -2.76 -27.92
CA SER A 42 -8.25 -1.43 -28.57
C SER A 42 -9.16 -0.35 -27.95
N ASP A 43 -10.25 -0.72 -27.29
CA ASP A 43 -11.17 0.19 -26.60
C ASP A 43 -10.68 0.61 -25.20
N LEU A 44 -9.58 0.01 -24.72
CA LEU A 44 -9.06 0.28 -23.38
C LEU A 44 -8.18 1.52 -23.31
N GLY A 45 -7.65 2.00 -24.45
CA GLY A 45 -6.73 3.13 -24.45
C GLY A 45 -6.14 3.45 -25.83
N ASP A 46 -5.00 4.12 -25.83
CA ASP A 46 -4.26 4.47 -27.04
C ASP A 46 -2.82 3.92 -27.02
N SER A 47 -2.03 4.29 -28.05
CA SER A 47 -0.61 3.85 -28.20
C SER A 47 -0.44 2.31 -28.16
N LEU A 48 -1.46 1.57 -28.62
CA LEU A 48 -1.51 0.12 -28.57
C LEU A 48 -0.50 -0.52 -29.53
N ILE A 49 0.42 -1.30 -28.95
CA ILE A 49 1.35 -2.15 -29.68
C ILE A 49 1.11 -3.60 -29.25
N VAL A 50 0.87 -4.47 -30.24
CA VAL A 50 0.82 -5.93 -30.06
C VAL A 50 1.87 -6.53 -30.95
N ALA A 51 2.90 -7.13 -30.34
CA ALA A 51 4.06 -7.68 -31.07
C ALA A 51 4.41 -9.08 -30.58
N GLY A 52 4.80 -9.95 -31.50
CA GLY A 52 5.24 -11.31 -31.20
C GLY A 52 4.66 -12.34 -32.17
N ASN A 53 4.36 -13.53 -31.65
CA ASN A 53 3.86 -14.66 -32.44
C ASN A 53 2.74 -15.41 -31.70
N ARG A 54 2.15 -16.44 -32.31
CA ARG A 54 1.04 -17.22 -31.75
C ARG A 54 1.34 -17.95 -30.42
N ARG A 55 2.57 -17.94 -29.93
CA ARG A 55 2.95 -18.54 -28.65
C ARG A 55 3.30 -17.51 -27.57
N LYS A 56 3.75 -16.31 -28.00
CA LYS A 56 4.22 -15.26 -27.09
C LYS A 56 3.95 -13.90 -27.69
N LEU A 57 3.18 -13.06 -26.98
CA LEU A 57 2.87 -11.70 -27.37
C LEU A 57 3.29 -10.73 -26.26
N ARG A 58 3.85 -9.62 -26.69
CA ARG A 58 4.07 -8.44 -25.87
C ARG A 58 3.02 -7.40 -26.24
N ILE A 59 2.33 -6.89 -25.25
CA ILE A 59 1.32 -5.85 -25.36
C ILE A 59 1.83 -4.62 -24.65
N HIS A 60 1.71 -3.46 -25.31
CA HIS A 60 1.93 -2.14 -24.71
C HIS A 60 0.70 -1.28 -25.03
N ILE A 61 0.20 -0.55 -24.04
CA ILE A 61 -0.94 0.37 -24.19
C ILE A 61 -0.89 1.46 -23.13
N HIS A 62 -1.30 2.67 -23.50
CA HIS A 62 -1.62 3.72 -22.55
C HIS A 62 -3.11 3.61 -22.18
N THR A 63 -3.41 3.46 -20.88
CA THR A 63 -4.79 3.20 -20.43
C THR A 63 -5.04 3.72 -19.02
N ASP A 64 -6.29 4.03 -18.70
CA ASP A 64 -6.74 4.29 -17.31
C ASP A 64 -7.24 3.01 -16.64
N ARG A 65 -7.32 1.89 -17.37
CA ARG A 65 -7.89 0.60 -16.94
C ARG A 65 -6.91 -0.57 -17.08
N PRO A 66 -5.72 -0.52 -16.43
CA PRO A 66 -4.74 -1.62 -16.54
C PRO A 66 -5.29 -2.96 -16.01
N ALA A 67 -6.19 -2.94 -15.02
CA ALA A 67 -6.84 -4.15 -14.51
C ALA A 67 -7.68 -4.87 -15.59
N ASP A 68 -8.46 -4.12 -16.37
CA ASP A 68 -9.29 -4.67 -17.44
C ASP A 68 -8.43 -5.29 -18.55
N LEU A 69 -7.28 -4.66 -18.86
CA LEU A 69 -6.32 -5.21 -19.81
C LEU A 69 -5.84 -6.59 -19.35
N ILE A 70 -5.37 -6.70 -18.11
CA ILE A 70 -4.85 -7.96 -17.58
C ILE A 70 -5.95 -9.04 -17.53
N GLU A 71 -7.18 -8.67 -17.21
CA GLU A 71 -8.31 -9.60 -17.20
C GLU A 71 -8.58 -10.16 -18.61
N ARG A 72 -8.68 -9.30 -19.63
CA ARG A 72 -8.89 -9.74 -21.03
C ARG A 72 -7.73 -10.62 -21.52
N LEU A 73 -6.50 -10.23 -21.25
CA LEU A 73 -5.33 -11.01 -21.64
C LEU A 73 -5.25 -12.37 -20.93
N SER A 74 -5.62 -12.42 -19.64
CA SER A 74 -5.63 -13.68 -18.87
C SER A 74 -6.67 -14.69 -19.37
N ALA A 75 -7.71 -14.24 -20.07
CA ALA A 75 -8.67 -15.12 -20.75
C ALA A 75 -8.09 -15.77 -22.02
N ARG A 76 -7.00 -15.24 -22.55
CA ARG A 76 -6.35 -15.72 -23.81
C ARG A 76 -5.08 -16.54 -23.56
N GLY A 77 -4.41 -16.35 -22.44
CA GLY A 77 -3.18 -17.05 -22.09
C GLY A 77 -2.62 -16.66 -20.74
N ASP A 78 -1.45 -17.22 -20.41
CA ASP A 78 -0.78 -16.95 -19.15
C ASP A 78 -0.07 -15.58 -19.22
N VAL A 79 -0.45 -14.64 -18.39
CA VAL A 79 0.22 -13.34 -18.26
C VAL A 79 1.41 -13.51 -17.32
N LEU A 80 2.62 -13.61 -17.90
CA LEU A 80 3.85 -13.92 -17.16
C LEU A 80 4.54 -12.70 -16.56
N GLN A 81 4.42 -11.54 -17.19
CA GLN A 81 5.04 -10.29 -16.75
C GLN A 81 4.06 -9.14 -16.94
N GLN A 82 4.09 -8.23 -16.00
CA GLN A 82 3.31 -6.99 -16.04
C GLN A 82 4.19 -5.83 -15.59
N LYS A 83 4.02 -4.69 -16.25
CA LYS A 83 4.61 -3.41 -15.85
C LYS A 83 3.53 -2.35 -16.00
N VAL A 84 3.34 -1.56 -14.99
CA VAL A 84 2.40 -0.43 -14.99
C VAL A 84 3.11 0.78 -14.40
N ASP A 85 3.46 1.70 -15.27
CA ASP A 85 4.07 2.97 -14.88
C ASP A 85 2.99 4.05 -14.83
N ASP A 86 2.97 4.82 -13.76
CA ASP A 86 2.08 5.98 -13.60
C ASP A 86 2.73 7.19 -14.28
N MET A 87 2.33 7.47 -15.51
CA MET A 87 2.90 8.55 -16.32
C MET A 87 2.63 9.94 -15.70
N LYS A 88 1.50 10.12 -15.01
CA LYS A 88 1.21 11.35 -14.27
C LYS A 88 2.22 11.56 -13.14
N GLU A 89 2.48 10.49 -12.36
CA GLU A 89 3.47 10.53 -11.27
C GLU A 89 4.87 10.81 -11.81
N GLN A 90 5.25 10.16 -12.94
CA GLN A 90 6.54 10.39 -13.60
C GLN A 90 6.66 11.83 -14.12
N PHE A 91 5.62 12.36 -14.77
CA PHE A 91 5.59 13.75 -15.25
C PHE A 91 5.74 14.73 -14.09
N LEU A 92 4.97 14.57 -13.02
CA LEU A 92 5.04 15.44 -11.85
C LEU A 92 6.43 15.43 -11.20
N ALA A 93 7.05 14.26 -11.08
CA ALA A 93 8.41 14.15 -10.54
C ALA A 93 9.47 14.81 -11.43
N ALA A 94 9.28 14.78 -12.76
CA ALA A 94 10.23 15.35 -13.72
C ALA A 94 10.06 16.87 -13.90
N HIS A 95 8.82 17.38 -13.95
CA HIS A 95 8.52 18.73 -14.40
C HIS A 95 7.83 19.62 -13.37
N ALA A 96 7.16 19.03 -12.36
CA ALA A 96 6.37 19.75 -11.36
C ALA A 96 6.59 19.21 -9.94
N ARG A 97 7.84 18.87 -9.63
CA ARG A 97 8.27 18.42 -8.30
C ARG A 97 8.00 19.50 -7.25
N LYS A 98 7.24 19.15 -6.21
CA LYS A 98 6.90 20.07 -5.12
C LYS A 98 7.97 20.13 -4.02
N TYR A 99 8.71 19.04 -3.79
CA TYR A 99 9.57 18.87 -2.62
C TYR A 99 10.97 18.38 -3.01
N PRO A 100 12.02 18.72 -2.28
CA PRO A 100 13.38 18.25 -2.56
C PRO A 100 13.63 16.79 -2.17
N ILE A 101 12.84 16.24 -1.23
CA ILE A 101 12.98 14.87 -0.72
C ILE A 101 11.82 14.03 -1.29
N ALA A 102 12.14 12.93 -1.97
CA ALA A 102 11.13 11.97 -2.38
C ALA A 102 10.70 11.09 -1.19
N VAL A 103 9.40 10.91 -1.01
CA VAL A 103 8.85 9.93 -0.06
C VAL A 103 8.37 8.72 -0.85
N VAL A 104 8.89 7.54 -0.51
CA VAL A 104 8.55 6.26 -1.14
C VAL A 104 7.90 5.33 -0.11
N THR A 105 6.92 4.58 -0.55
CA THR A 105 6.28 3.52 0.25
C THR A 105 5.93 2.31 -0.64
N ASP A 106 5.26 1.33 -0.08
CA ASP A 106 4.71 0.19 -0.81
C ASP A 106 3.18 0.14 -0.71
N SER A 107 2.53 -0.70 -1.53
CA SER A 107 1.07 -0.76 -1.57
C SER A 107 0.41 -1.37 -0.32
N GLY A 108 1.17 -1.87 0.63
CA GLY A 108 0.69 -2.18 1.98
C GLY A 108 0.40 -0.94 2.84
N CYS A 109 0.70 0.25 2.31
CA CYS A 109 0.34 1.55 2.86
C CYS A 109 -1.09 1.92 2.46
N ASP A 110 -2.04 1.79 3.38
CA ASP A 110 -3.40 2.23 3.14
C ASP A 110 -3.53 3.73 3.47
N LEU A 111 -3.24 4.55 2.46
CA LEU A 111 -3.38 6.00 2.43
C LEU A 111 -4.19 6.37 1.19
N PRO A 112 -5.21 7.27 1.29
CA PRO A 112 -6.01 7.71 0.16
C PRO A 112 -5.18 8.24 -1.01
N ALA A 113 -5.64 7.98 -2.24
CA ALA A 113 -4.95 8.39 -3.46
C ALA A 113 -4.77 9.92 -3.53
N GLU A 114 -5.75 10.67 -3.05
CA GLU A 114 -5.73 12.13 -3.02
C GLU A 114 -4.57 12.64 -2.14
N LEU A 115 -4.32 12.01 -0.99
CA LEU A 115 -3.21 12.36 -0.10
C LEU A 115 -1.86 11.91 -0.68
N LEU A 116 -1.80 10.74 -1.34
CA LEU A 116 -0.60 10.30 -2.04
C LEU A 116 -0.21 11.29 -3.15
N GLU A 117 -1.19 11.77 -3.93
CA GLU A 117 -0.98 12.76 -5.00
C GLU A 117 -0.65 14.15 -4.44
N GLU A 118 -1.36 14.62 -3.41
CA GLU A 118 -1.13 15.92 -2.79
C GLU A 118 0.32 16.08 -2.35
N TYR A 119 0.85 15.04 -1.70
CA TYR A 119 2.23 15.03 -1.18
C TYR A 119 3.25 14.37 -2.12
N GLN A 120 2.86 13.97 -3.33
CA GLN A 120 3.71 13.30 -4.32
C GLN A 120 4.46 12.09 -3.73
N VAL A 121 3.73 11.23 -2.99
CA VAL A 121 4.27 9.99 -2.43
C VAL A 121 4.30 8.89 -3.48
N HIS A 122 5.46 8.29 -3.70
CA HIS A 122 5.69 7.23 -4.68
C HIS A 122 5.37 5.86 -4.07
N VAL A 123 4.51 5.08 -4.75
CA VAL A 123 4.06 3.77 -4.26
C VAL A 123 4.57 2.63 -5.13
N VAL A 124 5.34 1.73 -4.53
CA VAL A 124 5.81 0.49 -5.18
C VAL A 124 4.79 -0.62 -4.93
N PRO A 125 4.16 -1.19 -5.99
CA PRO A 125 3.13 -2.20 -5.82
C PRO A 125 3.70 -3.55 -5.39
N LEU A 126 3.08 -4.19 -4.39
CA LEU A 126 3.29 -5.59 -4.07
C LEU A 126 2.55 -6.46 -5.10
N HIS A 127 2.91 -7.74 -5.15
CA HIS A 127 2.31 -8.70 -6.06
C HIS A 127 1.27 -9.57 -5.34
N ILE A 128 0.20 -9.90 -6.03
CA ILE A 128 -0.85 -10.83 -5.57
C ILE A 128 -1.07 -11.87 -6.65
N ARG A 129 -0.95 -13.14 -6.29
CA ARG A 129 -1.28 -14.25 -7.17
C ARG A 129 -2.64 -14.82 -6.80
N VAL A 130 -3.53 -14.87 -7.78
CA VAL A 130 -4.84 -15.54 -7.68
C VAL A 130 -4.90 -16.62 -8.77
N GLY A 131 -4.92 -17.88 -8.36
CA GLY A 131 -4.70 -18.98 -9.29
C GLY A 131 -3.32 -18.91 -9.94
N GLU A 132 -3.28 -18.91 -11.27
CA GLU A 132 -2.04 -18.79 -12.05
C GLU A 132 -1.71 -17.34 -12.45
N VAL A 133 -2.62 -16.40 -12.21
CA VAL A 133 -2.42 -15.00 -12.59
C VAL A 133 -1.79 -14.21 -11.46
N GLU A 134 -0.73 -13.50 -11.77
CA GLU A 134 -0.10 -12.53 -10.88
C GLU A 134 -0.61 -11.13 -11.20
N TYR A 135 -0.92 -10.36 -10.18
CA TYR A 135 -1.43 -9.00 -10.27
C TYR A 135 -0.54 -8.05 -9.47
N LEU A 136 -0.50 -6.79 -9.90
CA LEU A 136 0.11 -5.69 -9.16
C LEU A 136 -0.97 -5.02 -8.30
N ASP A 137 -0.80 -5.07 -6.99
CA ASP A 137 -1.74 -4.49 -6.03
C ASP A 137 -1.97 -3.00 -6.32
N ARG A 138 -3.23 -2.58 -6.34
CA ARG A 138 -3.70 -1.23 -6.69
C ARG A 138 -3.41 -0.75 -8.12
N ARG A 139 -2.74 -1.54 -8.95
CA ARG A 139 -2.46 -1.21 -10.36
C ARG A 139 -3.28 -2.07 -11.31
N THR A 140 -3.13 -3.39 -11.22
CA THR A 140 -3.86 -4.36 -12.05
C THR A 140 -4.89 -5.16 -11.25
N LEU A 141 -5.08 -4.84 -9.97
CA LEU A 141 -6.07 -5.46 -9.09
C LEU A 141 -6.62 -4.43 -8.11
N SER A 142 -7.91 -4.10 -8.25
CA SER A 142 -8.62 -3.32 -7.24
C SER A 142 -9.06 -4.20 -6.06
N PRO A 143 -9.32 -3.62 -4.87
CA PRO A 143 -9.83 -4.38 -3.73
C PRO A 143 -11.13 -5.12 -4.04
N GLU A 144 -12.07 -4.49 -4.74
CA GLU A 144 -13.36 -5.10 -5.12
C GLU A 144 -13.15 -6.32 -5.99
N ARG A 145 -12.31 -6.18 -7.04
CA ARG A 145 -12.00 -7.27 -7.96
C ARG A 145 -11.25 -8.42 -7.28
N PHE A 146 -10.40 -8.10 -6.32
CA PHE A 146 -9.71 -9.10 -5.51
C PHE A 146 -10.71 -10.05 -4.81
N TYR A 147 -11.76 -9.52 -4.17
CA TYR A 147 -12.72 -10.38 -3.47
C TYR A 147 -13.48 -11.28 -4.42
N GLU A 148 -13.89 -10.79 -5.61
CA GLU A 148 -14.56 -11.61 -6.61
C GLU A 148 -13.68 -12.77 -7.11
N LEU A 149 -12.41 -12.47 -7.40
CA LEU A 149 -11.45 -13.46 -7.86
C LEU A 149 -11.09 -14.45 -6.75
N ALA A 150 -10.90 -13.98 -5.51
CA ALA A 150 -10.55 -14.81 -4.37
C ALA A 150 -11.67 -15.80 -4.01
N ASP A 151 -12.95 -15.39 -4.15
CA ASP A 151 -14.12 -16.24 -3.89
C ASP A 151 -14.24 -17.38 -4.93
N ARG A 152 -13.75 -17.17 -6.16
CA ARG A 152 -13.77 -18.15 -7.27
C ARG A 152 -12.48 -18.96 -7.40
N ALA A 153 -11.41 -18.53 -6.75
CA ALA A 153 -10.10 -19.14 -6.91
C ALA A 153 -10.06 -20.58 -6.38
N PRO A 154 -9.43 -21.53 -7.09
CA PRO A 154 -9.30 -22.93 -6.66
C PRO A 154 -8.36 -23.07 -5.45
N SER A 155 -7.50 -22.10 -5.24
CA SER A 155 -6.54 -22.05 -4.14
C SER A 155 -6.55 -20.67 -3.46
N PHE A 156 -6.09 -20.62 -2.21
CA PHE A 156 -5.98 -19.36 -1.48
C PHE A 156 -4.97 -18.42 -2.15
N PRO A 157 -5.33 -17.15 -2.42
CA PRO A 157 -4.41 -16.18 -3.01
C PRO A 157 -3.14 -16.01 -2.18
N LYS A 158 -2.05 -15.64 -2.84
CA LYS A 158 -0.74 -15.42 -2.20
C LYS A 158 -0.22 -14.03 -2.56
N SER A 159 0.48 -13.41 -1.63
CA SER A 159 1.22 -12.17 -1.89
C SER A 159 2.72 -12.42 -1.93
N SER A 160 3.42 -11.62 -2.73
CA SER A 160 4.88 -11.56 -2.76
C SER A 160 5.37 -10.12 -2.76
N GLN A 161 6.62 -9.95 -2.32
CA GLN A 161 7.30 -8.66 -2.36
C GLN A 161 7.60 -8.24 -3.80
N PRO A 162 7.76 -6.93 -4.09
CA PRO A 162 8.29 -6.46 -5.36
C PRO A 162 9.69 -7.01 -5.60
N SER A 163 10.05 -7.24 -6.86
CA SER A 163 11.42 -7.65 -7.19
C SER A 163 12.42 -6.51 -6.94
N GLY A 164 13.70 -6.86 -6.70
CA GLY A 164 14.76 -5.86 -6.58
C GLY A 164 14.88 -4.95 -7.80
N ALA A 165 14.58 -5.47 -9.00
CA ALA A 165 14.60 -4.69 -10.25
C ALA A 165 13.57 -3.54 -10.25
N VAL A 166 12.39 -3.74 -9.65
CA VAL A 166 11.38 -2.69 -9.52
C VAL A 166 11.90 -1.56 -8.64
N PHE A 167 12.49 -1.88 -7.48
CA PHE A 167 13.09 -0.88 -6.59
C PHE A 167 14.27 -0.17 -7.23
N LEU A 168 15.16 -0.89 -7.92
CA LEU A 168 16.29 -0.28 -8.64
C LEU A 168 15.82 0.75 -9.66
N ARG A 169 14.83 0.40 -10.48
CA ARG A 169 14.25 1.32 -11.46
C ARG A 169 13.63 2.55 -10.77
N THR A 170 12.82 2.34 -9.74
CA THR A 170 12.18 3.43 -8.98
C THR A 170 13.23 4.37 -8.38
N TYR A 171 14.24 3.83 -7.70
CA TYR A 171 15.23 4.68 -7.04
C TYR A 171 16.16 5.39 -8.03
N ARG A 172 16.55 4.76 -9.14
CA ARG A 172 17.31 5.44 -10.20
C ARG A 172 16.53 6.62 -10.77
N PHE A 173 15.27 6.39 -11.12
CA PHE A 173 14.38 7.46 -11.62
C PHE A 173 14.27 8.63 -10.65
N LEU A 174 14.07 8.34 -9.35
CA LEU A 174 13.95 9.37 -8.32
C LEU A 174 15.29 10.04 -7.98
N ALA A 175 16.40 9.31 -7.96
CA ALA A 175 17.73 9.84 -7.65
C ALA A 175 18.19 10.89 -8.66
N GLU A 176 17.77 10.78 -9.93
CA GLU A 176 18.04 11.79 -10.95
C GLU A 176 17.27 13.11 -10.70
N ARG A 177 16.15 13.05 -9.97
CA ARG A 177 15.17 14.15 -9.87
C ARG A 177 15.08 14.78 -8.49
N TYR A 178 15.41 14.05 -7.44
CA TYR A 178 15.33 14.50 -6.05
C TYR A 178 16.71 14.63 -5.41
N ASP A 179 16.79 15.45 -4.38
CA ASP A 179 18.05 15.65 -3.65
C ASP A 179 18.38 14.43 -2.77
N SER A 180 17.33 13.80 -2.22
CA SER A 180 17.41 12.56 -1.45
C SER A 180 16.08 11.82 -1.41
N ILE A 181 16.08 10.57 -0.92
CA ILE A 181 14.91 9.69 -0.87
C ILE A 181 14.76 9.14 0.56
N ILE A 182 13.54 9.21 1.10
CA ILE A 182 13.13 8.51 2.33
C ILE A 182 12.07 7.47 1.95
N ALA A 183 12.42 6.19 2.09
CA ALA A 183 11.50 5.09 1.83
C ALA A 183 11.00 4.50 3.16
N VAL A 184 9.67 4.50 3.36
CA VAL A 184 9.04 3.98 4.58
C VAL A 184 8.16 2.79 4.19
N HIS A 185 8.57 1.59 4.54
CA HIS A 185 7.92 0.34 4.11
C HIS A 185 7.17 -0.36 5.25
N LEU A 186 6.27 -1.28 4.84
CA LEU A 186 5.60 -2.16 5.80
C LEU A 186 6.61 -2.98 6.61
N ALA A 187 6.16 -3.43 7.79
CA ALA A 187 6.99 -4.14 8.77
C ALA A 187 7.82 -5.27 8.15
N GLY A 188 9.13 -5.23 8.35
CA GLY A 188 10.07 -6.24 7.86
C GLY A 188 9.80 -7.65 8.43
N LYS A 189 9.14 -7.75 9.58
CA LYS A 189 8.68 -9.03 10.15
C LYS A 189 7.56 -9.69 9.35
N LEU A 190 6.83 -8.93 8.53
CA LEU A 190 5.67 -9.42 7.76
C LEU A 190 5.97 -9.61 6.27
N SER A 191 7.02 -8.97 5.74
CA SER A 191 7.36 -9.02 4.32
C SER A 191 8.85 -8.78 4.07
N GLY A 192 9.39 -9.42 3.04
CA GLY A 192 10.74 -9.15 2.54
C GLY A 192 10.85 -7.86 1.71
N THR A 193 9.78 -7.07 1.57
CA THR A 193 9.76 -5.80 0.83
C THR A 193 10.85 -4.85 1.33
N LEU A 194 10.96 -4.68 2.65
CA LEU A 194 11.97 -3.84 3.29
C LEU A 194 13.38 -4.20 2.86
N GLU A 195 13.72 -5.49 2.85
CA GLU A 195 15.06 -5.96 2.52
C GLU A 195 15.35 -5.82 1.02
N ALA A 196 14.38 -6.09 0.14
CA ALA A 196 14.52 -5.87 -1.29
C ALA A 196 14.75 -4.37 -1.60
N SER A 197 14.03 -3.50 -0.91
CA SER A 197 14.18 -2.04 -0.98
C SER A 197 15.57 -1.59 -0.52
N ARG A 198 16.07 -2.08 0.61
CA ARG A 198 17.41 -1.73 1.15
C ARG A 198 18.54 -2.06 0.19
N ARG A 199 18.54 -3.27 -0.38
CA ARG A 199 19.57 -3.68 -1.35
C ARG A 199 19.59 -2.79 -2.59
N ALA A 200 18.40 -2.43 -3.09
CA ALA A 200 18.30 -1.52 -4.22
C ALA A 200 18.76 -0.11 -3.86
N ALA A 201 18.42 0.39 -2.66
CA ALA A 201 18.85 1.69 -2.17
C ALA A 201 20.38 1.77 -2.04
N GLU A 202 21.01 0.75 -1.45
CA GLU A 202 22.47 0.66 -1.33
C GLU A 202 23.16 0.71 -2.69
N GLN A 203 22.66 -0.06 -3.65
CA GLN A 203 23.19 -0.11 -5.01
C GLN A 203 23.06 1.26 -5.70
N VAL A 204 21.85 1.87 -5.70
CA VAL A 204 21.62 3.15 -6.37
C VAL A 204 22.37 4.28 -5.68
N SER A 205 22.48 4.28 -4.35
CA SER A 205 23.30 5.24 -3.61
C SER A 205 24.77 5.17 -4.02
N ALA A 206 25.31 3.95 -4.20
CA ALA A 206 26.69 3.77 -4.66
C ALA A 206 26.87 4.21 -6.13
N GLU A 207 25.88 4.01 -6.99
CA GLU A 207 25.92 4.41 -8.41
C GLU A 207 25.82 5.93 -8.61
N THR A 208 24.99 6.60 -7.79
CA THR A 208 24.58 8.00 -8.03
C THR A 208 25.14 9.00 -7.03
N GLY A 209 25.68 8.53 -5.91
CA GLY A 209 26.07 9.39 -4.77
C GLY A 209 24.88 10.00 -4.02
N LYS A 210 23.63 9.67 -4.39
CA LYS A 210 22.43 10.18 -3.75
C LYS A 210 22.12 9.44 -2.47
N ARG A 211 21.63 10.17 -1.49
CA ARG A 211 21.20 9.61 -0.20
C ARG A 211 19.83 8.96 -0.32
N ILE A 212 19.74 7.66 0.00
CA ILE A 212 18.52 6.88 0.00
C ILE A 212 18.43 6.12 1.32
N ASP A 213 17.56 6.53 2.21
CA ASP A 213 17.35 5.87 3.50
C ASP A 213 16.06 5.06 3.50
N VAL A 214 16.17 3.78 3.89
CA VAL A 214 15.05 2.83 3.94
C VAL A 214 14.73 2.46 5.37
N VAL A 215 13.51 2.80 5.78
CA VAL A 215 13.03 2.71 7.16
C VAL A 215 12.01 1.60 7.31
N ASP A 216 12.21 0.72 8.28
CA ASP A 216 11.18 -0.21 8.76
C ASP A 216 10.15 0.58 9.58
N SER A 217 8.94 0.70 9.06
CA SER A 217 7.88 1.34 9.82
C SER A 217 7.48 0.54 11.06
N ARG A 218 7.69 -0.77 11.05
CA ARG A 218 7.11 -1.75 11.99
C ARG A 218 5.58 -1.76 11.97
N HIS A 219 4.99 -1.20 10.93
CA HIS A 219 3.55 -1.05 10.72
C HIS A 219 3.10 -1.60 9.37
N LEU A 220 1.78 -1.62 9.16
CA LEU A 220 1.13 -1.99 7.89
C LEU A 220 -0.20 -1.23 7.77
N SER A 221 -0.82 -1.29 6.59
CA SER A 221 -2.16 -0.75 6.38
C SER A 221 -2.26 0.73 6.75
N GLY A 222 -3.35 1.14 7.41
CA GLY A 222 -3.56 2.53 7.80
C GLY A 222 -2.54 3.07 8.81
N SER A 223 -1.92 2.23 9.67
CA SER A 223 -0.86 2.72 10.57
C SER A 223 0.43 3.08 9.82
N LEU A 224 0.79 2.32 8.79
CA LEU A 224 1.80 2.73 7.82
C LEU A 224 1.36 4.00 7.08
N GLY A 225 0.07 4.08 6.68
CA GLY A 225 -0.50 5.27 6.04
C GLY A 225 -0.33 6.54 6.87
N LEU A 226 -0.64 6.52 8.17
CA LEU A 226 -0.43 7.68 9.04
C LEU A 226 1.06 8.04 9.21
N MET A 227 1.96 7.05 9.22
CA MET A 227 3.41 7.31 9.27
C MET A 227 3.92 7.95 7.98
N VAL A 228 3.52 7.42 6.82
CA VAL A 228 3.89 7.96 5.52
C VAL A 228 3.34 9.38 5.35
N LEU A 229 2.09 9.62 5.71
CA LEU A 229 1.49 10.95 5.69
C LEU A 229 2.25 11.95 6.59
N ARG A 230 2.65 11.52 7.79
CA ARG A 230 3.45 12.36 8.69
C ARG A 230 4.82 12.67 8.12
N THR A 231 5.47 11.68 7.49
CA THR A 231 6.75 11.87 6.80
C THR A 231 6.61 12.87 5.66
N ALA A 232 5.59 12.71 4.83
CA ALA A 232 5.32 13.59 3.70
C ALA A 232 5.00 15.02 4.15
N ARG A 233 4.21 15.20 5.21
CA ARG A 233 3.95 16.51 5.82
C ARG A 233 5.22 17.16 6.38
N ALA A 234 6.10 16.39 7.02
CA ALA A 234 7.37 16.91 7.52
C ALA A 234 8.29 17.37 6.38
N VAL A 235 8.27 16.66 5.24
CA VAL A 235 8.96 17.12 4.02
C VAL A 235 8.34 18.41 3.50
N ALA A 236 6.99 18.49 3.44
CA ALA A 236 6.28 19.69 2.99
C ALA A 236 6.50 20.91 3.91
N GLU A 237 6.71 20.67 5.22
CA GLU A 237 7.09 21.68 6.21
C GLU A 237 8.57 22.13 6.08
N GLY A 238 9.32 21.57 5.12
CA GLY A 238 10.74 21.90 4.90
C GLY A 238 11.71 21.33 5.95
N ARG A 239 11.31 20.28 6.70
CA ARG A 239 12.24 19.63 7.63
C ARG A 239 13.35 18.91 6.87
N SER A 240 14.54 18.96 7.41
CA SER A 240 15.70 18.27 6.82
C SER A 240 15.54 16.75 6.87
N HIS A 241 16.19 16.07 5.92
CA HIS A 241 16.23 14.61 5.84
C HIS A 241 16.68 13.98 7.18
N ASP A 242 17.76 14.50 7.78
CA ASP A 242 18.28 14.00 9.08
C ASP A 242 17.24 14.14 10.20
N ARG A 243 16.54 15.28 10.25
CA ARG A 243 15.54 15.51 11.28
C ARG A 243 14.35 14.54 11.14
N ILE A 244 13.92 14.29 9.91
CA ILE A 244 12.84 13.33 9.66
C ILE A 244 13.25 11.92 10.08
N LEU A 245 14.46 11.48 9.71
CA LEU A 245 14.99 10.16 10.12
C LEU A 245 15.10 10.02 11.63
N ALA A 246 15.56 11.06 12.32
CA ALA A 246 15.67 11.06 13.78
C ALA A 246 14.31 10.96 14.47
N ASP A 247 13.26 11.53 13.88
CA ASP A 247 11.90 11.52 14.43
C ASP A 247 11.12 10.23 14.14
N LEU A 248 11.42 9.51 13.03
CA LEU A 248 10.67 8.33 12.56
C LEU A 248 10.54 7.21 13.60
N PRO A 249 11.57 6.81 14.38
CA PRO A 249 11.42 5.78 15.41
C PRO A 249 10.37 6.16 16.47
N ALA A 250 10.39 7.40 16.93
CA ALA A 250 9.41 7.91 17.90
C ALA A 250 7.99 7.99 17.30
N TRP A 251 7.86 8.26 15.99
CA TRP A 251 6.57 8.24 15.31
C TRP A 251 6.02 6.83 15.19
N SER A 252 6.87 5.86 14.88
CA SER A 252 6.50 4.45 14.85
C SER A 252 6.00 3.97 16.22
N ASP A 253 6.70 4.29 17.31
CA ASP A 253 6.29 3.87 18.66
C ASP A 253 4.94 4.48 19.11
N LYS A 254 4.51 5.56 18.46
CA LYS A 254 3.27 6.29 18.75
C LYS A 254 2.12 5.97 17.79
N ALA A 255 2.38 5.22 16.73
CA ALA A 255 1.35 4.70 15.84
C ALA A 255 0.80 3.37 16.38
N ASP A 256 -0.49 3.11 16.16
CA ASP A 256 -1.14 1.86 16.58
C ASP A 256 -2.27 1.51 15.61
N ILE A 257 -2.57 0.23 15.49
CA ILE A 257 -3.69 -0.29 14.73
C ILE A 257 -4.44 -1.35 15.54
N LEU A 258 -5.76 -1.22 15.61
CA LEU A 258 -6.65 -2.17 16.27
C LEU A 258 -7.65 -2.70 15.24
N VAL A 259 -7.53 -3.97 14.89
CA VAL A 259 -8.29 -4.60 13.81
C VAL A 259 -9.30 -5.59 14.40
N SER A 260 -10.59 -5.38 14.11
CA SER A 260 -11.63 -6.38 14.32
C SER A 260 -11.71 -7.27 13.09
N VAL A 261 -11.31 -8.53 13.20
CA VAL A 261 -11.44 -9.51 12.12
C VAL A 261 -12.63 -10.44 12.39
N ARG A 262 -13.33 -10.84 11.32
CA ARG A 262 -14.44 -11.81 11.44
C ARG A 262 -13.95 -13.22 11.73
N THR A 263 -12.71 -13.53 11.33
CA THR A 263 -12.06 -14.83 11.53
C THR A 263 -10.55 -14.71 11.36
N LEU A 264 -9.77 -15.49 12.09
CA LEU A 264 -8.32 -15.59 11.91
C LEU A 264 -7.90 -16.45 10.71
N ARG A 265 -8.86 -17.09 10.04
CA ARG A 265 -8.58 -18.05 8.95
C ARG A 265 -7.67 -17.48 7.86
N TYR A 266 -7.90 -16.23 7.48
CA TYR A 266 -7.13 -15.54 6.43
C TYR A 266 -5.68 -15.30 6.88
N MET A 267 -5.48 -14.77 8.07
CA MET A 267 -4.14 -14.52 8.63
C MET A 267 -3.33 -15.79 8.82
N VAL A 268 -3.99 -16.87 9.30
CA VAL A 268 -3.36 -18.18 9.48
C VAL A 268 -2.93 -18.77 8.14
N ARG A 269 -3.81 -18.72 7.11
CA ARG A 269 -3.49 -19.18 5.76
C ARG A 269 -2.39 -18.34 5.10
N GLY A 270 -2.37 -17.06 5.37
CA GLY A 270 -1.33 -16.14 4.92
C GLY A 270 0.02 -16.33 5.62
N GLY A 271 0.08 -17.06 6.74
CA GLY A 271 1.32 -17.32 7.48
C GLY A 271 1.86 -16.12 8.28
N ARG A 272 1.07 -15.06 8.49
CA ARG A 272 1.49 -13.83 9.18
C ARG A 272 1.06 -13.79 10.65
N VAL A 273 0.70 -14.94 11.23
CA VAL A 273 0.29 -15.10 12.64
C VAL A 273 1.15 -16.17 13.33
N SER A 274 2.48 -16.05 13.22
CA SER A 274 3.44 -17.07 13.68
C SER A 274 3.33 -17.47 15.15
N PRO A 275 3.11 -16.59 16.15
CA PRO A 275 3.00 -17.00 17.55
C PRO A 275 1.72 -17.76 17.87
N LEU A 276 0.76 -17.80 16.95
CA LEU A 276 -0.61 -18.23 17.18
C LEU A 276 -0.99 -19.49 16.43
N GLN A 277 -0.10 -20.06 15.62
CA GLN A 277 -0.38 -21.28 14.86
C GLN A 277 -0.82 -22.45 15.75
N GLY A 278 -0.27 -22.58 16.96
CA GLY A 278 -0.71 -23.56 17.94
C GLY A 278 -2.06 -23.27 18.61
N LEU A 279 -2.46 -21.99 18.66
CA LEU A 279 -3.73 -21.54 19.23
C LEU A 279 -4.84 -21.49 18.17
N ALA A 280 -4.51 -21.19 16.93
CA ALA A 280 -5.44 -20.98 15.83
C ALA A 280 -6.29 -22.22 15.50
N ALA A 281 -5.75 -23.42 15.63
CA ALA A 281 -6.49 -24.67 15.41
C ALA A 281 -7.63 -24.88 16.44
N LYS A 282 -7.49 -24.30 17.65
CA LYS A 282 -8.51 -24.37 18.72
C LYS A 282 -9.46 -23.16 18.74
N ILE A 283 -9.21 -22.12 17.91
CA ILE A 283 -9.80 -20.77 18.05
C ILE A 283 -10.52 -20.31 16.78
N LEU A 284 -10.85 -21.19 15.86
CA LEU A 284 -11.52 -20.84 14.58
C LEU A 284 -12.82 -20.03 14.76
N ASN A 285 -13.47 -20.11 15.91
CA ASN A 285 -14.70 -19.37 16.22
C ASN A 285 -14.48 -18.10 17.04
N LEU A 286 -13.25 -17.79 17.44
CA LEU A 286 -12.95 -16.54 18.12
C LEU A 286 -12.83 -15.40 17.11
N LYS A 287 -13.33 -14.24 17.50
CA LYS A 287 -13.21 -12.98 16.76
C LYS A 287 -12.28 -12.06 17.56
N PRO A 288 -10.95 -12.22 17.44
CA PRO A 288 -10.02 -11.41 18.23
C PRO A 288 -9.89 -10.00 17.67
N ILE A 289 -9.37 -9.13 18.52
CA ILE A 289 -8.76 -7.88 18.07
C ILE A 289 -7.30 -8.19 17.76
N VAL A 290 -6.86 -7.81 16.56
CA VAL A 290 -5.48 -7.96 16.10
C VAL A 290 -4.80 -6.60 16.11
N SER A 291 -3.53 -6.58 16.49
CA SER A 291 -2.67 -5.40 16.44
C SER A 291 -1.23 -5.82 16.12
N LEU A 292 -0.28 -4.92 16.30
CA LEU A 292 1.15 -5.17 16.12
C LEU A 292 1.90 -5.04 17.46
N GLU A 293 2.94 -5.84 17.62
CA GLU A 293 3.97 -5.63 18.64
C GLU A 293 4.93 -4.50 18.18
N ARG A 294 5.77 -4.03 19.11
CA ARG A 294 6.76 -2.99 18.80
C ARG A 294 7.78 -3.37 17.74
N ASP A 295 8.00 -4.66 17.51
CA ASP A 295 8.90 -5.17 16.46
C ASP A 295 8.20 -5.37 15.10
N GLY A 296 6.91 -5.03 15.00
CA GLY A 296 6.07 -5.19 13.81
C GLY A 296 5.46 -6.58 13.64
N SER A 297 5.65 -7.50 14.57
CA SER A 297 4.98 -8.81 14.55
C SER A 297 3.50 -8.69 14.97
N SER A 298 2.66 -9.62 14.51
CA SER A 298 1.23 -9.61 14.84
C SER A 298 0.97 -9.96 16.31
N LYS A 299 0.05 -9.21 16.93
CA LYS A 299 -0.41 -9.39 18.31
C LYS A 299 -1.90 -9.63 18.39
N LEU A 300 -2.35 -10.51 19.29
CA LEU A 300 -3.76 -10.65 19.64
C LEU A 300 -4.09 -9.91 20.95
N TYR A 301 -5.15 -9.12 20.90
CA TYR A 301 -5.76 -8.51 22.07
C TYR A 301 -7.07 -9.21 22.41
N GLY A 302 -7.11 -9.89 23.56
CA GLY A 302 -8.33 -10.40 24.15
C GLY A 302 -9.05 -11.46 23.32
N LYS A 303 -10.17 -11.92 23.87
CA LYS A 303 -11.09 -12.87 23.25
C LYS A 303 -12.47 -12.22 23.22
N ALA A 304 -13.00 -11.94 22.04
CA ALA A 304 -14.38 -11.54 21.91
C ALA A 304 -15.17 -12.58 21.10
N PHE A 305 -16.46 -12.67 21.41
CA PHE A 305 -17.35 -13.66 20.80
C PHE A 305 -18.17 -13.07 19.66
N SER A 306 -18.13 -11.73 19.47
CA SER A 306 -18.85 -11.07 18.41
C SER A 306 -18.04 -9.90 17.84
N VAL A 307 -18.33 -9.52 16.58
CA VAL A 307 -17.74 -8.34 15.93
C VAL A 307 -18.11 -7.07 16.70
N GLU A 308 -19.37 -6.95 17.15
CA GLU A 308 -19.84 -5.79 17.90
C GLU A 308 -19.09 -5.64 19.24
N ALA A 309 -18.84 -6.72 19.96
CA ALA A 309 -18.03 -6.68 21.17
C ALA A 309 -16.58 -6.23 20.90
N ASN A 310 -16.00 -6.64 19.76
CA ASN A 310 -14.68 -6.16 19.32
C ASN A 310 -14.70 -4.66 19.05
N LEU A 311 -15.66 -4.18 18.27
CA LEU A 311 -15.77 -2.77 17.92
C LEU A 311 -15.97 -1.91 19.18
N LYS A 312 -16.82 -2.36 20.10
CA LYS A 312 -16.98 -1.70 21.40
C LYS A 312 -15.65 -1.61 22.14
N ARG A 313 -14.90 -2.72 22.20
CA ARG A 313 -13.59 -2.75 22.87
C ARG A 313 -12.56 -1.86 22.20
N ILE A 314 -12.51 -1.85 20.86
CA ILE A 314 -11.64 -0.95 20.10
C ILE A 314 -11.97 0.50 20.39
N MET A 315 -13.26 0.86 20.43
CA MET A 315 -13.71 2.20 20.80
C MET A 315 -13.29 2.56 22.22
N GLU A 316 -13.51 1.68 23.20
CA GLU A 316 -13.08 1.88 24.60
C GLU A 316 -11.57 2.17 24.69
N MET A 317 -10.74 1.39 23.97
CA MET A 317 -9.29 1.58 23.93
C MET A 317 -8.90 2.91 23.28
N THR A 318 -9.57 3.29 22.20
CA THR A 318 -9.34 4.57 21.51
C THR A 318 -9.75 5.75 22.39
N LEU A 319 -10.91 5.67 23.05
CA LEU A 319 -11.39 6.69 23.98
C LEU A 319 -10.51 6.80 25.23
N ALA A 320 -9.94 5.71 25.71
CA ALA A 320 -8.99 5.74 26.81
C ALA A 320 -7.73 6.54 26.46
N LYS A 321 -7.20 6.37 25.23
CA LYS A 321 -6.10 7.20 24.71
C LYS A 321 -6.49 8.68 24.61
N HIS A 322 -7.70 8.98 24.16
CA HIS A 322 -8.21 10.34 24.06
C HIS A 322 -8.32 11.01 25.44
N ARG A 323 -8.96 10.35 26.43
CA ARG A 323 -9.10 10.87 27.80
C ARG A 323 -7.75 11.08 28.49
N ALA A 324 -6.74 10.28 28.14
CA ALA A 324 -5.36 10.46 28.62
C ALA A 324 -4.63 11.61 27.91
N GLY A 325 -5.28 12.35 27.01
CA GLY A 325 -4.67 13.42 26.23
C GLY A 325 -3.63 12.93 25.21
N LYS A 326 -3.60 11.62 24.94
CA LYS A 326 -2.58 11.01 24.08
C LYS A 326 -3.01 10.88 22.62
N LEU A 327 -4.30 10.84 22.31
CA LEU A 327 -4.80 10.69 20.94
C LEU A 327 -4.69 12.02 20.17
N ARG A 328 -3.88 12.04 19.11
CA ARG A 328 -3.72 13.21 18.23
C ARG A 328 -4.66 13.18 17.04
N ASN A 329 -4.67 12.07 16.31
CA ASN A 329 -5.57 11.81 15.20
C ASN A 329 -5.82 10.31 15.06
N TYR A 330 -6.83 9.97 14.27
CA TYR A 330 -7.16 8.58 13.95
C TYR A 330 -7.63 8.47 12.49
N ALA A 331 -7.59 7.25 11.95
CA ALA A 331 -8.21 6.89 10.69
C ALA A 331 -9.00 5.58 10.85
N VAL A 332 -9.93 5.35 9.94
CA VAL A 332 -10.71 4.09 9.88
C VAL A 332 -10.46 3.43 8.54
N VAL A 333 -10.08 2.16 8.57
CA VAL A 333 -9.90 1.39 7.34
C VAL A 333 -10.75 0.12 7.37
N HIS A 334 -11.23 -0.33 6.21
CA HIS A 334 -12.15 -1.45 6.12
C HIS A 334 -11.83 -2.41 4.97
N ALA A 335 -12.21 -3.66 5.12
CA ALA A 335 -12.12 -4.72 4.11
C ALA A 335 -13.50 -5.00 3.53
N HIS A 336 -13.90 -4.29 2.49
CA HIS A 336 -15.19 -4.43 1.80
C HIS A 336 -16.41 -4.33 2.76
N ASP A 337 -16.35 -3.42 3.70
CA ASP A 337 -17.45 -3.12 4.65
C ASP A 337 -17.64 -1.61 4.85
N PRO A 338 -18.03 -0.88 3.79
CA PRO A 338 -18.20 0.57 3.87
C PRO A 338 -19.36 0.97 4.81
N VAL A 339 -20.34 0.10 5.03
CA VAL A 339 -21.46 0.37 5.94
C VAL A 339 -21.00 0.32 7.38
N GLY A 340 -20.28 -0.75 7.76
CA GLY A 340 -19.68 -0.89 9.08
C GLY A 340 -18.67 0.21 9.40
N ALA A 341 -17.87 0.62 8.40
CA ALA A 341 -16.91 1.72 8.54
C ALA A 341 -17.62 3.05 8.83
N ARG A 342 -18.69 3.39 8.09
CA ARG A 342 -19.48 4.62 8.35
C ARG A 342 -20.13 4.63 9.74
N ASP A 343 -20.66 3.48 10.19
CA ASP A 343 -21.22 3.39 11.54
C ASP A 343 -20.14 3.57 12.62
N LEU A 344 -18.99 2.93 12.45
CA LEU A 344 -17.86 3.07 13.37
C LEU A 344 -17.35 4.52 13.43
N VAL A 345 -17.21 5.19 12.28
CA VAL A 345 -16.82 6.61 12.20
C VAL A 345 -17.83 7.48 12.95
N ARG A 346 -19.13 7.37 12.66
CA ARG A 346 -20.16 8.14 13.34
C ARG A 346 -20.09 8.01 14.87
N ARG A 347 -19.89 6.78 15.36
CA ARG A 347 -19.77 6.48 16.80
C ARG A 347 -18.50 7.08 17.40
N LEU A 348 -17.37 7.01 16.68
CA LEU A 348 -16.10 7.59 17.13
C LEU A 348 -16.15 9.11 17.13
N GLU A 349 -16.66 9.75 16.06
CA GLU A 349 -16.81 11.21 16.00
C GLU A 349 -17.69 11.76 17.13
N ALA A 350 -18.82 11.10 17.38
CA ALA A 350 -19.71 11.49 18.48
C ALA A 350 -19.02 11.40 19.85
N ALA A 351 -18.09 10.44 20.02
CA ALA A 351 -17.43 10.20 21.30
C ALA A 351 -16.12 10.98 21.48
N LEU A 352 -15.41 11.30 20.38
CA LEU A 352 -14.12 11.99 20.37
C LEU A 352 -14.26 13.49 20.15
N GLY A 353 -15.31 13.94 19.45
CA GLY A 353 -15.55 15.35 19.13
C GLY A 353 -14.79 15.86 17.89
N PHE A 354 -14.14 14.99 17.11
CA PHE A 354 -13.47 15.34 15.87
C PHE A 354 -13.49 14.18 14.86
N PRO A 355 -13.42 14.46 13.53
CA PRO A 355 -13.47 13.48 12.49
C PRO A 355 -12.15 12.68 12.37
N PRO A 356 -12.18 11.50 11.68
CA PRO A 356 -10.97 10.80 11.31
C PRO A 356 -10.16 11.60 10.29
N GLU A 357 -8.85 11.33 10.24
CA GLU A 357 -7.94 11.87 9.20
C GLU A 357 -8.40 11.41 7.80
N TYR A 358 -8.82 10.16 7.69
CA TYR A 358 -9.43 9.58 6.50
C TYR A 358 -10.20 8.29 6.82
N VAL A 359 -11.02 7.87 5.85
CA VAL A 359 -11.70 6.57 5.84
C VAL A 359 -11.44 5.95 4.47
N MET A 360 -11.00 4.69 4.42
CA MET A 360 -10.76 4.04 3.14
C MET A 360 -10.88 2.53 3.16
N GLU A 361 -11.04 1.93 2.00
CA GLU A 361 -10.89 0.50 1.79
C GLU A 361 -9.41 0.12 1.73
N ILE A 362 -9.05 -0.98 2.42
CA ILE A 362 -7.67 -1.48 2.44
C ILE A 362 -7.28 -2.08 1.09
N SER A 363 -5.99 -2.08 0.79
CA SER A 363 -5.41 -2.74 -0.38
C SER A 363 -5.68 -4.25 -0.40
N ALA A 364 -5.67 -4.83 -1.60
CA ALA A 364 -5.91 -6.26 -1.76
C ALA A 364 -4.84 -7.11 -1.05
N VAL A 365 -3.59 -6.65 -0.98
CA VAL A 365 -2.51 -7.34 -0.26
C VAL A 365 -2.76 -7.39 1.25
N ILE A 366 -3.38 -6.36 1.82
CA ILE A 366 -3.79 -6.36 3.23
C ILE A 366 -5.08 -7.18 3.41
N ALA A 367 -6.05 -7.00 2.51
CA ALA A 367 -7.32 -7.72 2.50
C ALA A 367 -7.16 -9.25 2.47
N LEU A 368 -6.17 -9.75 1.74
CA LEU A 368 -5.79 -11.16 1.68
C LEU A 368 -5.58 -11.77 3.07
N ASN A 369 -5.00 -11.00 3.98
CA ASN A 369 -4.72 -11.45 5.35
C ASN A 369 -5.83 -11.07 6.34
N ALA A 370 -6.42 -9.88 6.23
CA ALA A 370 -7.47 -9.40 7.14
C ALA A 370 -8.81 -10.11 6.90
N GLY A 371 -9.12 -10.42 5.64
CA GLY A 371 -10.39 -11.02 5.20
C GLY A 371 -11.53 -10.01 5.12
N ARG A 372 -12.52 -10.34 4.29
CA ARG A 372 -13.72 -9.53 4.05
C ARG A 372 -14.46 -9.19 5.36
N GLY A 373 -14.85 -7.93 5.52
CA GLY A 373 -15.59 -7.43 6.67
C GLY A 373 -14.72 -7.11 7.89
N ALA A 374 -13.38 -7.08 7.75
CA ALA A 374 -12.52 -6.53 8.79
C ALA A 374 -12.68 -5.00 8.86
N LEU A 375 -12.64 -4.47 10.09
CA LEU A 375 -12.68 -3.05 10.40
C LEU A 375 -11.52 -2.70 11.32
N ALA A 376 -10.84 -1.60 11.07
CA ALA A 376 -9.75 -1.17 11.94
C ALA A 376 -9.82 0.30 12.28
N VAL A 377 -9.43 0.61 13.51
CA VAL A 377 -9.11 1.96 13.97
C VAL A 377 -7.60 2.07 14.07
N VAL A 378 -7.06 3.02 13.35
CA VAL A 378 -5.66 3.40 13.40
C VAL A 378 -5.55 4.66 14.21
N SER A 379 -4.58 4.77 15.08
CA SER A 379 -4.42 5.95 15.92
C SER A 379 -2.96 6.38 16.00
N ARG A 380 -2.76 7.68 16.11
CA ARG A 380 -1.49 8.29 16.46
C ARG A 380 -1.58 8.95 17.83
N SER A 381 -0.62 8.64 18.67
CA SER A 381 -0.49 9.25 20.00
C SER A 381 0.61 10.30 20.01
N GLU A 382 0.46 11.34 20.84
CA GLU A 382 1.53 12.28 21.19
C GLU A 382 1.66 12.30 22.71
N GLU A 383 2.88 12.37 23.22
CA GLU A 383 3.09 12.77 24.60
C GLU A 383 2.87 14.28 24.70
N HIS A 384 2.14 14.76 25.70
CA HIS A 384 2.21 16.15 26.09
C HIS A 384 3.68 16.41 26.48
N THR A 385 4.43 17.07 25.62
CA THR A 385 5.66 17.70 26.04
C THR A 385 5.27 18.84 26.97
N SER A 386 5.43 18.60 28.27
CA SER A 386 5.39 19.62 29.33
C SER A 386 6.46 20.71 29.15
N GLU A 387 7.22 20.70 28.05
CA GLU A 387 8.25 21.68 27.73
C GLU A 387 7.72 23.03 27.25
N LEU A 388 6.44 23.15 26.87
CA LEU A 388 5.87 24.44 26.51
C LEU A 388 5.43 25.28 27.73
N GLN A 389 5.28 24.68 28.91
CA GLN A 389 4.93 25.41 30.14
C GLN A 389 6.14 26.01 30.87
N SER A 390 7.38 25.57 30.58
CA SER A 390 8.58 26.16 31.21
C SER A 390 9.15 27.36 30.46
N ARG A 391 8.66 27.72 29.26
CA ARG A 391 9.11 28.89 28.50
C ARG A 391 8.26 30.13 28.61
N PHE A 392 7.08 30.01 29.16
CA PHE A 392 6.21 31.15 29.51
C PHE A 392 5.87 31.03 30.98
N GLY A 393 6.79 31.53 31.83
CA GLY A 393 6.54 31.69 33.23
C GLY A 393 5.31 32.58 33.44
N ILE A 394 4.19 31.98 33.83
CA ILE A 394 3.12 32.56 34.63
C ILE A 394 2.71 31.50 35.65
#